data_85f4e714688a3d91aa1ffaaf3cc0d912
#
_entry.id   85f4e714688a3d91aa1ffaaf3cc0d912
#
_cell.length_a   1.000
_cell.length_b   1.000
_cell.length_c   1.000
_cell.angle_alpha   90.00
_cell.angle_beta   90.00
_cell.angle_gamma   90.00
#
_symmetry.space_group_name_H-M   'P 1'
#
loop_
_entity.id
_entity.type
_entity.pdbx_description
1 polymer ?
#
loop_
_entity_poly.entity_id
_entity_poly.type
_entity_poly.pdbx_seq_one_letter_code
_entity_poly.pdbx_strand_id
1 'polypeptide(L)'
;TLLLVCRFQRGQVHPCRADSRPIGKHLLEKMKDDKDVVVVAASTPLCIGFNPERRHEAGKQFVDVGIAEQNAISMTAAITKRGGKPVFATNSTFYQRAYDQIEQEMCISKCPATMLLTHASVWGHTNDTHAGLYDIALLANIPNLVYLAPTNCEEYISMLDWSIEQDKIPVAIRIPWTKVYHIDKEFRNNYFDTKYEIVRSGS
;
A
#
# COMPACT_ATOMS: atom_id res chain seq x y z
N THR A 1 14.12 4.94 -9.23
CA THR A 1 12.65 4.86 -9.12
C THR A 1 12.14 3.85 -10.11
N LEU A 2 11.45 2.82 -9.65
CA LEU A 2 10.88 1.78 -10.50
C LEU A 2 9.37 2.00 -10.57
N LEU A 3 8.86 2.41 -11.73
CA LEU A 3 7.42 2.53 -11.97
C LEU A 3 6.94 1.29 -12.72
N LEU A 4 6.13 0.46 -12.08
CA LEU A 4 5.45 -0.66 -12.72
C LEU A 4 4.02 -0.23 -13.06
N VAL A 5 3.75 0.03 -14.34
CA VAL A 5 2.40 0.29 -14.84
C VAL A 5 1.89 -1.00 -15.50
N CYS A 6 0.91 -1.66 -14.88
CA CYS A 6 0.28 -2.84 -15.46
C CYS A 6 -0.99 -2.46 -16.21
N ARG A 7 -1.19 -3.06 -17.39
CA ARG A 7 -2.41 -2.94 -18.20
C ARG A 7 -3.39 -4.06 -17.89
N PHE A 8 -4.67 -3.70 -17.93
CA PHE A 8 -5.83 -4.56 -17.71
C PHE A 8 -5.87 -5.80 -18.64
N GLN A 9 -6.00 -7.01 -18.08
CA GLN A 9 -6.43 -8.20 -18.82
C GLN A 9 -7.92 -8.49 -18.55
N ARG A 10 -8.70 -8.75 -19.62
CA ARG A 10 -10.05 -9.28 -19.49
C ARG A 10 -9.99 -10.79 -19.26
N GLY A 11 -10.05 -11.19 -17.98
CA GLY A 11 -10.38 -12.56 -17.57
C GLY A 11 -11.80 -12.63 -17.01
N GLN A 12 -12.31 -13.79 -16.65
CA GLN A 12 -13.57 -13.90 -15.93
C GLN A 12 -13.44 -13.17 -14.58
N VAL A 13 -14.27 -12.13 -14.43
CA VAL A 13 -14.12 -11.14 -13.37
C VAL A 13 -15.24 -11.34 -12.37
N HIS A 14 -14.94 -11.80 -11.17
CA HIS A 14 -15.86 -11.81 -10.05
C HIS A 14 -15.63 -10.59 -9.17
N PRO A 15 -16.62 -9.70 -9.01
CA PRO A 15 -16.47 -8.53 -8.16
C PRO A 15 -16.39 -8.96 -6.68
N CYS A 16 -15.34 -8.53 -5.98
CA CYS A 16 -15.27 -8.64 -4.54
C CYS A 16 -16.34 -7.73 -3.92
N ARG A 17 -17.14 -8.24 -2.97
CA ARG A 17 -18.14 -7.42 -2.25
C ARG A 17 -17.43 -6.36 -1.40
N ALA A 18 -17.99 -5.17 -1.36
CA ALA A 18 -17.43 -3.99 -0.70
C ALA A 18 -17.12 -4.19 0.80
N ASP A 19 -17.76 -5.14 1.47
CA ASP A 19 -17.62 -5.39 2.91
C ASP A 19 -16.46 -6.33 3.31
N SER A 20 -15.87 -7.03 2.36
CA SER A 20 -14.69 -7.87 2.62
C SER A 20 -13.48 -7.23 1.95
N ARG A 21 -12.91 -6.20 2.55
CA ARG A 21 -11.59 -5.71 2.13
C ARG A 21 -10.58 -6.80 2.47
N PRO A 22 -10.14 -7.59 1.48
CA PRO A 22 -9.32 -8.78 1.73
C PRO A 22 -8.02 -8.42 2.44
N ILE A 23 -7.53 -7.20 2.21
CA ILE A 23 -6.29 -6.67 2.77
C ILE A 23 -6.33 -6.56 4.29
N GLY A 24 -7.40 -6.02 4.87
CA GLY A 24 -7.50 -5.89 6.33
C GLY A 24 -7.54 -7.25 7.03
N LYS A 25 -8.17 -8.25 6.39
CA LYS A 25 -8.16 -9.63 6.88
C LYS A 25 -6.76 -10.24 6.75
N HIS A 26 -6.14 -10.11 5.59
CA HIS A 26 -4.79 -10.63 5.30
C HIS A 26 -3.74 -10.04 6.23
N LEU A 27 -3.75 -8.71 6.43
CA LEU A 27 -2.85 -8.05 7.38
C LEU A 27 -3.06 -8.54 8.81
N LEU A 28 -4.33 -8.71 9.23
CA LEU A 28 -4.63 -9.22 10.57
C LEU A 28 -4.11 -10.64 10.77
N GLU A 29 -4.22 -11.51 9.77
CA GLU A 29 -3.65 -12.85 9.80
C GLU A 29 -2.11 -12.79 9.92
N LYS A 30 -1.44 -11.97 9.10
CA LYS A 30 0.02 -11.76 9.22
C LYS A 30 0.43 -11.24 10.61
N MET A 31 -0.31 -10.32 11.20
CA MET A 31 -0.04 -9.80 12.55
C MET A 31 -0.20 -10.86 13.65
N LYS A 32 -1.00 -11.91 13.43
CA LYS A 32 -1.10 -13.04 14.36
C LYS A 32 0.17 -13.89 14.33
N ASP A 33 0.69 -14.12 13.13
CA ASP A 33 1.86 -14.98 12.90
C ASP A 33 3.18 -14.26 13.15
N ASP A 34 3.24 -12.95 12.86
CA ASP A 34 4.42 -12.12 13.02
C ASP A 34 4.14 -10.90 13.91
N LYS A 35 4.78 -10.84 15.08
CA LYS A 35 4.59 -9.76 16.06
C LYS A 35 5.31 -8.47 15.69
N ASP A 36 6.20 -8.50 14.71
CA ASP A 36 6.91 -7.32 14.19
C ASP A 36 6.09 -6.56 13.14
N VAL A 37 5.02 -7.17 12.59
CA VAL A 37 4.09 -6.49 11.67
C VAL A 37 3.20 -5.53 12.45
N VAL A 38 3.26 -4.24 12.08
CA VAL A 38 2.50 -3.16 12.70
C VAL A 38 1.76 -2.37 11.64
N VAL A 39 0.46 -2.19 11.81
CA VAL A 39 -0.36 -1.34 10.91
C VAL A 39 -0.51 0.05 11.52
N VAL A 40 -0.11 1.07 10.77
CA VAL A 40 -0.27 2.48 11.14
C VAL A 40 -1.34 3.12 10.25
N ALA A 41 -2.25 3.86 10.85
CA ALA A 41 -3.29 4.62 10.16
C ALA A 41 -3.29 6.09 10.60
N ALA A 42 -3.77 6.97 9.74
CA ALA A 42 -4.00 8.38 10.05
C ALA A 42 -5.49 8.70 9.87
N SER A 43 -6.30 8.38 10.89
CA SER A 43 -7.77 8.54 10.93
C SER A 43 -8.57 7.89 9.79
N THR A 44 -7.95 7.01 9.01
CA THR A 44 -8.58 6.33 7.88
C THR A 44 -8.52 4.80 7.95
N PRO A 45 -8.75 4.14 9.10
CA PRO A 45 -8.56 2.69 9.25
C PRO A 45 -9.47 1.87 8.33
N LEU A 46 -10.65 2.39 7.99
CA LEU A 46 -11.59 1.70 7.10
C LEU A 46 -11.11 1.62 5.65
N CYS A 47 -10.17 2.47 5.23
CA CYS A 47 -9.66 2.47 3.86
C CYS A 47 -8.94 1.16 3.48
N ILE A 48 -8.45 0.44 4.49
CA ILE A 48 -7.82 -0.89 4.35
C ILE A 48 -8.59 -1.99 5.09
N GLY A 49 -9.81 -1.72 5.54
CA GLY A 49 -10.69 -2.70 6.14
C GLY A 49 -10.46 -2.99 7.62
N PHE A 50 -9.77 -2.12 8.37
CA PHE A 50 -9.67 -2.19 9.81
C PHE A 50 -10.88 -1.53 10.48
N ASN A 51 -11.97 -2.29 10.57
CA ASN A 51 -13.16 -1.95 11.34
C ASN A 51 -12.89 -2.03 12.87
N PRO A 52 -13.78 -1.60 13.74
CA PRO A 52 -13.58 -1.64 15.20
C PRO A 52 -13.17 -3.02 15.74
N GLU A 53 -13.79 -4.09 15.23
CA GLU A 53 -13.52 -5.47 15.67
C GLU A 53 -12.07 -5.86 15.33
N ARG A 54 -11.63 -5.65 14.10
CA ARG A 54 -10.26 -5.96 13.66
C ARG A 54 -9.21 -5.12 14.39
N ARG A 55 -9.51 -3.85 14.67
CA ARG A 55 -8.61 -3.00 15.49
C ARG A 55 -8.46 -3.52 16.90
N HIS A 56 -9.58 -3.97 17.51
CA HIS A 56 -9.55 -4.60 18.83
C HIS A 56 -8.74 -5.90 18.82
N GLU A 57 -8.92 -6.74 17.80
CA GLU A 57 -8.20 -8.01 17.65
C GLU A 57 -6.69 -7.79 17.39
N ALA A 58 -6.32 -6.79 16.60
CA ALA A 58 -4.94 -6.42 16.33
C ALA A 58 -4.21 -5.86 17.58
N GLY A 59 -4.96 -5.26 18.51
CA GLY A 59 -4.42 -4.75 19.75
C GLY A 59 -3.29 -3.74 19.55
N LYS A 60 -2.13 -3.98 20.16
CA LYS A 60 -0.96 -3.07 20.10
C LYS A 60 -0.28 -3.02 18.73
N GLN A 61 -0.55 -3.96 17.84
CA GLN A 61 0.01 -3.96 16.49
C GLN A 61 -0.77 -3.03 15.53
N PHE A 62 -1.89 -2.43 15.97
CA PHE A 62 -2.60 -1.41 15.23
C PHE A 62 -2.49 -0.06 15.94
N VAL A 63 -2.00 0.96 15.23
CA VAL A 63 -1.82 2.32 15.75
C VAL A 63 -2.56 3.31 14.86
N ASP A 64 -3.48 4.08 15.40
CA ASP A 64 -4.09 5.22 14.73
C ASP A 64 -3.54 6.51 15.34
N VAL A 65 -2.81 7.29 14.56
CA VAL A 65 -2.18 8.54 15.02
C VAL A 65 -3.09 9.76 14.94
N GLY A 66 -4.34 9.56 14.55
CA GLY A 66 -5.23 10.68 14.24
C GLY A 66 -4.92 11.31 12.87
N ILE A 67 -5.42 12.52 12.62
CA ILE A 67 -5.16 13.27 11.37
C ILE A 67 -3.74 13.88 11.45
N ALA A 68 -2.71 13.03 11.32
CA ALA A 68 -1.32 13.40 11.50
C ALA A 68 -0.40 12.56 10.59
N GLU A 69 -0.53 12.71 9.27
CA GLU A 69 0.18 11.90 8.28
C GLU A 69 1.70 12.03 8.39
N GLN A 70 2.21 13.23 8.70
CA GLN A 70 3.64 13.46 8.92
C GLN A 70 4.15 12.61 10.11
N ASN A 71 3.42 12.64 11.23
CA ASN A 71 3.76 11.81 12.38
C ASN A 71 3.63 10.32 12.08
N ALA A 72 2.66 9.91 11.26
CA ALA A 72 2.52 8.51 10.82
C ALA A 72 3.76 8.05 10.05
N ILE A 73 4.30 8.85 9.13
CA ILE A 73 5.51 8.51 8.38
C ILE A 73 6.73 8.45 9.31
N SER A 74 6.94 9.46 10.17
CA SER A 74 8.05 9.45 11.13
C SER A 74 8.00 8.25 12.07
N MET A 75 6.82 7.90 12.57
CA MET A 75 6.60 6.71 13.39
C MET A 75 6.91 5.42 12.61
N THR A 76 6.44 5.34 11.37
CA THR A 76 6.70 4.20 10.47
C THR A 76 8.20 4.01 10.24
N ALA A 77 8.94 5.09 9.95
CA ALA A 77 10.39 5.04 9.83
C ALA A 77 11.08 4.61 11.15
N ALA A 78 10.61 5.10 12.29
CA ALA A 78 11.15 4.72 13.60
C ALA A 78 10.92 3.24 13.94
N ILE A 79 9.75 2.69 13.59
CA ILE A 79 9.44 1.26 13.77
C ILE A 79 10.43 0.39 13.00
N THR A 80 10.76 0.73 11.73
CA THR A 80 11.73 -0.05 10.95
C THR A 80 13.14 -0.01 11.58
N LYS A 81 13.55 1.12 12.15
CA LYS A 81 14.83 1.24 12.85
C LYS A 81 14.93 0.35 14.11
N ARG A 82 13.81 -0.15 14.59
CA ARG A 82 13.73 -1.10 15.72
C ARG A 82 13.47 -2.54 15.27
N GLY A 83 13.56 -2.82 13.96
CA GLY A 83 13.35 -4.15 13.38
C GLY A 83 11.89 -4.51 13.14
N GLY A 84 10.95 -3.60 13.35
CA GLY A 84 9.55 -3.82 13.03
C GLY A 84 9.27 -3.72 11.53
N LYS A 85 8.16 -4.31 11.11
CA LYS A 85 7.66 -4.37 9.73
C LYS A 85 6.37 -3.53 9.59
N PRO A 86 6.49 -2.20 9.52
CA PRO A 86 5.32 -1.34 9.52
C PRO A 86 4.65 -1.26 8.15
N VAL A 87 3.32 -1.19 8.19
CA VAL A 87 2.44 -0.91 7.03
C VAL A 87 1.66 0.36 7.35
N PHE A 88 2.02 1.48 6.73
CA PHE A 88 1.25 2.72 6.83
C PHE A 88 0.23 2.81 5.71
N ALA A 89 -1.01 3.13 6.05
CA ALA A 89 -2.10 3.19 5.07
C ALA A 89 -2.98 4.42 5.28
N THR A 90 -3.18 5.16 4.20
CA THR A 90 -4.15 6.27 4.14
C THR A 90 -4.56 6.52 2.68
N ASN A 91 -5.45 7.49 2.43
CA ASN A 91 -5.82 7.87 1.08
C ASN A 91 -4.63 8.53 0.36
N SER A 92 -4.48 8.24 -0.92
CA SER A 92 -3.31 8.69 -1.71
C SER A 92 -3.11 10.21 -1.68
N THR A 93 -4.19 10.98 -1.66
CA THR A 93 -4.13 12.44 -1.58
C THR A 93 -3.50 12.95 -0.27
N PHE A 94 -3.61 12.21 0.83
CA PHE A 94 -3.10 12.64 2.12
C PHE A 94 -1.59 12.45 2.29
N TYR A 95 -0.98 11.61 1.46
CA TYR A 95 0.48 11.49 1.39
C TYR A 95 1.19 12.80 1.00
N GLN A 96 0.47 13.72 0.32
CA GLN A 96 1.00 15.04 -0.04
C GLN A 96 1.46 15.83 1.19
N ARG A 97 0.77 15.68 2.33
CA ARG A 97 1.10 16.39 3.57
C ARG A 97 2.39 15.93 4.23
N ALA A 98 2.87 14.73 3.87
CA ALA A 98 4.04 14.10 4.47
C ALA A 98 5.18 13.89 3.46
N TYR A 99 5.20 14.67 2.37
CA TYR A 99 6.18 14.50 1.30
C TYR A 99 7.63 14.56 1.81
N ASP A 100 7.95 15.56 2.63
CA ASP A 100 9.28 15.75 3.21
C ASP A 100 9.68 14.55 4.09
N GLN A 101 8.79 14.07 4.95
CA GLN A 101 9.04 12.90 5.81
C GLN A 101 9.23 11.63 4.97
N ILE A 102 8.47 11.46 3.88
CA ILE A 102 8.65 10.33 2.97
C ILE A 102 10.03 10.39 2.31
N GLU A 103 10.44 11.55 1.82
CA GLU A 103 11.75 11.72 1.19
C GLU A 103 12.89 11.51 2.21
N GLN A 104 12.90 12.29 3.29
CA GLN A 104 14.01 12.37 4.23
C GLN A 104 14.08 11.13 5.15
N GLU A 105 12.96 10.80 5.80
CA GLU A 105 12.98 9.80 6.87
C GLU A 105 12.82 8.38 6.33
N MET A 106 12.04 8.20 5.27
CA MET A 106 11.80 6.88 4.68
C MET A 106 12.79 6.54 3.57
N CYS A 107 12.87 7.37 2.53
CA CYS A 107 13.55 7.01 1.29
C CYS A 107 15.06 7.27 1.31
N ILE A 108 15.52 8.44 1.78
CA ILE A 108 16.95 8.73 1.95
C ILE A 108 17.54 7.80 3.01
N SER A 109 16.81 7.59 4.11
CA SER A 109 17.21 6.69 5.19
C SER A 109 17.03 5.20 4.87
N LYS A 110 16.47 4.85 3.70
CA LYS A 110 16.20 3.47 3.24
C LYS A 110 15.47 2.63 4.27
N CYS A 111 14.43 3.17 4.87
CA CYS A 111 13.61 2.46 5.84
C CYS A 111 12.69 1.46 5.11
N PRO A 112 12.82 0.14 5.30
CA PRO A 112 12.01 -0.86 4.62
C PRO A 112 10.60 -0.91 5.24
N ALA A 113 9.73 -0.05 4.75
CA ALA A 113 8.34 0.04 5.19
C ALA A 113 7.39 -0.03 4.01
N THR A 114 6.18 -0.50 4.24
CA THR A 114 5.12 -0.55 3.25
C THR A 114 4.18 0.65 3.39
N MET A 115 3.95 1.37 2.31
CA MET A 115 2.97 2.44 2.21
C MET A 115 1.83 2.02 1.28
N LEU A 116 0.59 1.99 1.78
CA LEU A 116 -0.61 1.66 1.00
C LEU A 116 -1.37 2.94 0.65
N LEU A 117 -1.28 3.34 -0.61
CA LEU A 117 -1.96 4.52 -1.15
C LEU A 117 -3.34 4.11 -1.65
N THR A 118 -4.34 4.22 -0.79
CA THR A 118 -5.73 3.88 -1.14
C THR A 118 -6.41 5.04 -1.86
N HIS A 119 -7.53 4.79 -2.54
CA HIS A 119 -8.28 5.80 -3.29
C HIS A 119 -7.44 6.49 -4.38
N ALA A 120 -6.41 5.82 -4.90
CA ALA A 120 -5.62 6.33 -6.00
C ALA A 120 -6.41 6.25 -7.32
N SER A 121 -6.21 7.20 -8.21
CA SER A 121 -6.87 7.38 -9.51
C SER A 121 -8.13 8.26 -9.49
N VAL A 122 -8.72 8.45 -10.67
CA VAL A 122 -9.97 9.22 -10.85
C VAL A 122 -11.12 8.41 -10.27
N TRP A 123 -11.73 8.92 -9.24
CA TRP A 123 -12.92 8.34 -8.63
C TRP A 123 -14.11 9.30 -8.75
N GLY A 124 -15.19 8.85 -9.37
CA GLY A 124 -16.34 9.69 -9.75
C GLY A 124 -17.18 10.26 -8.60
N HIS A 125 -16.89 9.91 -7.35
CA HIS A 125 -17.59 10.41 -6.16
C HIS A 125 -16.70 11.21 -5.20
N THR A 126 -15.45 11.44 -5.56
CA THR A 126 -14.56 12.29 -4.75
C THR A 126 -14.77 13.76 -5.08
N ASN A 127 -14.68 14.59 -4.07
CA ASN A 127 -14.54 16.02 -4.26
C ASN A 127 -13.09 16.37 -4.66
N ASP A 128 -12.87 17.62 -5.07
CA ASP A 128 -11.57 18.11 -5.54
C ASP A 128 -10.42 17.91 -4.55
N THR A 129 -10.73 17.81 -3.24
CA THR A 129 -9.72 17.68 -2.17
C THR A 129 -9.33 16.24 -1.85
N HIS A 130 -10.06 15.23 -2.37
CA HIS A 130 -9.84 13.82 -2.05
C HIS A 130 -9.52 12.98 -3.30
N ALA A 131 -9.29 13.61 -4.44
CA ALA A 131 -8.93 12.93 -5.68
C ALA A 131 -7.48 12.43 -5.64
N GLY A 132 -7.28 11.13 -5.80
CA GLY A 132 -5.96 10.49 -5.82
C GLY A 132 -5.29 10.57 -7.20
N LEU A 133 -5.09 11.78 -7.73
CA LEU A 133 -4.61 12.00 -9.09
C LEU A 133 -3.10 12.24 -9.17
N TYR A 134 -2.50 12.81 -8.12
CA TYR A 134 -1.15 13.35 -8.17
C TYR A 134 -0.11 12.44 -7.53
N ASP A 135 -0.51 11.29 -7.00
CA ASP A 135 0.35 10.35 -6.28
C ASP A 135 1.54 9.87 -7.11
N ILE A 136 1.33 9.58 -8.40
CA ILE A 136 2.41 9.16 -9.30
C ILE A 136 3.45 10.28 -9.47
N ALA A 137 3.01 11.49 -9.82
CA ALA A 137 3.89 12.61 -10.01
C ALA A 137 4.62 13.01 -8.71
N LEU A 138 3.94 12.87 -7.58
CA LEU A 138 4.47 13.17 -6.25
C LEU A 138 5.58 12.20 -5.83
N LEU A 139 5.36 10.90 -5.98
CA LEU A 139 6.22 9.88 -5.40
C LEU A 139 7.24 9.29 -6.40
N ALA A 140 6.95 9.32 -7.70
CA ALA A 140 7.82 8.69 -8.70
C ALA A 140 9.20 9.36 -8.85
N ASN A 141 9.38 10.57 -8.37
CA ASN A 141 10.65 11.31 -8.40
C ASN A 141 11.52 11.09 -7.14
N ILE A 142 10.98 10.46 -6.08
CA ILE A 142 11.71 10.22 -4.85
C ILE A 142 12.69 9.06 -5.05
N PRO A 143 13.99 9.23 -4.73
CA PRO A 143 14.97 8.16 -4.86
C PRO A 143 14.74 7.05 -3.81
N ASN A 144 15.22 5.84 -4.10
CA ASN A 144 15.13 4.67 -3.24
C ASN A 144 13.68 4.24 -2.88
N LEU A 145 12.69 4.64 -3.65
CA LEU A 145 11.30 4.20 -3.48
C LEU A 145 10.93 3.20 -4.58
N VAL A 146 10.43 2.03 -4.20
CA VAL A 146 9.72 1.14 -5.13
C VAL A 146 8.25 1.56 -5.14
N TYR A 147 7.72 1.83 -6.33
CA TYR A 147 6.35 2.29 -6.52
C TYR A 147 5.58 1.30 -7.39
N LEU A 148 4.59 0.61 -6.82
CA LEU A 148 3.86 -0.49 -7.42
C LEU A 148 2.39 -0.15 -7.67
N ALA A 149 1.81 -0.75 -8.70
CA ALA A 149 0.39 -0.63 -9.04
C ALA A 149 -0.16 -2.01 -9.45
N PRO A 150 -0.77 -2.76 -8.53
CA PRO A 150 -1.35 -4.06 -8.82
C PRO A 150 -2.56 -3.95 -9.75
N THR A 151 -2.77 -4.97 -10.58
CA THR A 151 -3.89 -5.05 -11.53
C THR A 151 -5.09 -5.83 -10.99
N ASN A 152 -4.87 -6.66 -9.96
CA ASN A 152 -5.87 -7.55 -9.38
C ASN A 152 -5.56 -7.84 -7.91
N CYS A 153 -6.43 -8.60 -7.24
CA CYS A 153 -6.32 -8.88 -5.81
C CYS A 153 -5.11 -9.75 -5.47
N GLU A 154 -4.85 -10.78 -6.25
CA GLU A 154 -3.77 -11.74 -6.02
C GLU A 154 -2.41 -11.07 -6.19
N GLU A 155 -2.26 -10.25 -7.22
CA GLU A 155 -1.05 -9.44 -7.41
C GLU A 155 -0.86 -8.44 -6.27
N TYR A 156 -1.94 -7.83 -5.79
CA TYR A 156 -1.86 -6.93 -4.64
C TYR A 156 -1.39 -7.65 -3.38
N ILE A 157 -1.92 -8.82 -3.09
CA ILE A 157 -1.49 -9.63 -1.93
C ILE A 157 -0.01 -10.02 -2.08
N SER A 158 0.39 -10.47 -3.27
CA SER A 158 1.79 -10.82 -3.55
C SER A 158 2.75 -9.64 -3.38
N MET A 159 2.37 -8.44 -3.88
CA MET A 159 3.15 -7.21 -3.69
C MET A 159 3.23 -6.80 -2.21
N LEU A 160 2.12 -6.94 -1.48
CA LEU A 160 2.04 -6.62 -0.07
C LEU A 160 2.92 -7.54 0.76
N ASP A 161 2.83 -8.85 0.55
CA ASP A 161 3.63 -9.85 1.24
C ASP A 161 5.12 -9.63 0.99
N TRP A 162 5.51 -9.47 -0.28
CA TRP A 162 6.89 -9.16 -0.62
C TRP A 162 7.36 -7.85 0.03
N SER A 163 6.52 -6.82 0.03
CA SER A 163 6.86 -5.51 0.60
C SER A 163 7.10 -5.58 2.12
N ILE A 164 6.36 -6.43 2.84
CA ILE A 164 6.50 -6.63 4.28
C ILE A 164 7.76 -7.45 4.61
N GLU A 165 8.13 -8.40 3.76
CA GLU A 165 9.23 -9.32 4.02
C GLU A 165 10.61 -8.81 3.53
N GLN A 166 10.66 -7.89 2.57
CA GLN A 166 11.92 -7.31 2.13
C GLN A 166 12.48 -6.31 3.16
N ASP A 167 13.80 -6.17 3.24
CA ASP A 167 14.53 -5.41 4.24
C ASP A 167 15.42 -4.28 3.67
N LYS A 168 15.18 -3.85 2.43
CA LYS A 168 16.10 -2.96 1.70
C LYS A 168 15.67 -1.51 1.66
N ILE A 169 14.45 -1.23 1.18
CA ILE A 169 13.97 0.12 0.88
C ILE A 169 12.44 0.23 1.05
N PRO A 170 11.90 1.43 1.21
CA PRO A 170 10.45 1.61 1.28
C PRO A 170 9.74 1.24 -0.02
N VAL A 171 8.52 0.73 0.11
CA VAL A 171 7.64 0.33 -0.98
C VAL A 171 6.31 1.06 -0.86
N ALA A 172 5.88 1.70 -1.92
CA ALA A 172 4.56 2.29 -2.05
C ALA A 172 3.70 1.47 -3.02
N ILE A 173 2.51 1.06 -2.59
CA ILE A 173 1.56 0.31 -3.41
C ILE A 173 0.30 1.16 -3.59
N ARG A 174 0.04 1.60 -4.81
CA ARG A 174 -1.16 2.40 -5.12
C ARG A 174 -2.34 1.53 -5.49
N ILE A 175 -3.48 1.82 -4.90
CA ILE A 175 -4.68 1.01 -5.03
C ILE A 175 -5.86 1.92 -5.38
N PRO A 176 -6.55 1.67 -6.50
CA PRO A 176 -7.76 2.41 -6.84
C PRO A 176 -8.90 2.06 -5.87
N TRP A 177 -9.87 2.97 -5.73
CA TRP A 177 -11.09 2.72 -4.95
C TRP A 177 -12.10 1.84 -5.67
N THR A 178 -11.84 1.42 -6.89
CA THR A 178 -12.72 0.60 -7.68
C THR A 178 -12.79 -0.84 -7.17
N LYS A 179 -13.73 -1.61 -7.72
CA LYS A 179 -13.83 -3.05 -7.45
C LYS A 179 -12.49 -3.71 -7.75
N VAL A 180 -12.01 -4.51 -6.80
CA VAL A 180 -10.85 -5.36 -6.99
C VAL A 180 -11.30 -6.62 -7.71
N TYR A 181 -10.54 -7.03 -8.70
CA TYR A 181 -10.83 -8.22 -9.50
C TYR A 181 -9.97 -9.37 -9.02
N HIS A 182 -10.50 -10.59 -9.04
CA HIS A 182 -9.77 -11.82 -8.82
C HIS A 182 -9.36 -12.45 -10.14
N ILE A 183 -8.14 -12.95 -10.22
CA ILE A 183 -7.62 -13.70 -11.35
C ILE A 183 -6.95 -14.95 -10.77
N ASP A 184 -7.30 -16.12 -11.30
CA ASP A 184 -6.69 -17.38 -10.90
C ASP A 184 -5.31 -17.53 -11.56
N LYS A 185 -4.33 -16.83 -11.00
CA LYS A 185 -2.93 -16.80 -11.47
C LYS A 185 -1.99 -16.57 -10.28
N GLU A 186 -0.91 -17.32 -10.23
CA GLU A 186 0.19 -17.04 -9.32
C GLU A 186 1.00 -15.84 -9.81
N PHE A 187 1.44 -15.01 -8.87
CA PHE A 187 2.25 -13.83 -9.12
C PHE A 187 3.67 -14.01 -8.58
N ARG A 188 4.57 -13.17 -9.08
CA ARG A 188 5.97 -13.19 -8.66
C ARG A 188 6.13 -12.81 -7.19
N ASN A 189 7.24 -13.25 -6.59
CA ASN A 189 7.61 -12.97 -5.21
C ASN A 189 8.79 -11.98 -5.07
N ASN A 190 9.18 -11.30 -6.16
CA ASN A 190 10.23 -10.27 -6.14
C ASN A 190 9.88 -9.16 -7.14
N TYR A 191 9.93 -7.92 -6.67
CA TYR A 191 9.57 -6.73 -7.45
C TYR A 191 10.72 -5.72 -7.57
N PHE A 192 11.94 -6.06 -7.18
CA PHE A 192 13.09 -5.16 -7.35
C PHE A 192 13.53 -5.03 -8.81
N ASP A 193 13.56 -6.12 -9.56
CA ASP A 193 14.27 -6.21 -10.83
C ASP A 193 13.38 -6.09 -12.07
N THR A 194 12.05 -6.07 -11.91
CA THR A 194 11.13 -6.06 -13.05
C THR A 194 10.45 -4.71 -13.21
N LYS A 195 10.75 -4.04 -14.33
CA LYS A 195 10.18 -2.72 -14.67
C LYS A 195 8.80 -2.82 -15.34
N TYR A 196 8.56 -3.89 -16.10
CA TYR A 196 7.29 -4.12 -16.80
C TYR A 196 7.13 -5.58 -17.17
N GLU A 197 5.91 -5.99 -17.46
CA GLU A 197 5.58 -7.30 -18.02
C GLU A 197 4.85 -7.10 -19.35
N ILE A 198 5.24 -7.87 -20.38
CA ILE A 198 4.53 -7.90 -21.66
C ILE A 198 3.34 -8.86 -21.52
N VAL A 199 2.14 -8.29 -21.40
CA VAL A 199 0.91 -9.05 -21.21
C VAL A 199 0.38 -9.61 -22.53
N ARG A 200 0.65 -8.91 -23.65
CA ARG A 200 0.25 -9.31 -25.01
C ARG A 200 1.20 -8.68 -26.03
N SER A 201 1.71 -9.48 -26.95
CA SER A 201 2.44 -8.98 -28.10
C SER A 201 1.48 -8.28 -29.07
N GLY A 202 1.90 -7.12 -29.58
CA GLY A 202 1.21 -6.47 -30.71
C GLY A 202 1.43 -7.25 -32.00
N SER A 203 0.50 -7.08 -32.93
CA SER A 203 0.64 -7.53 -34.35
C SER A 203 1.30 -6.44 -35.16
#